data_849ac79b58506da44596d4cd51160fb6
#
_entry.id   849ac79b58506da44596d4cd51160fb6
#
_cell.length_a   1.000
_cell.length_b   1.000
_cell.length_c   1.000
_cell.angle_alpha   90.00
_cell.angle_beta   90.00
_cell.angle_gamma   90.00
#
_symmetry.space_group_name_H-M   'P 1'
#
loop_
_entity.id
_entity.type
_entity.pdbx_description
1 polymer ?
#
loop_
_entity_poly.entity_id
_entity_poly.type
_entity_poly.pdbx_seq_one_letter_code
_entity_poly.pdbx_strand_id
1 'polypeptide(L)'
;MKLRDAALMLRTALDEAERMGVQVCVTIVDATAWPVTFARMDGVPLGVIDVSHKKARTAALFHMDSAEFAKVAHPNGGPTP
;
A
#
# COMPACT_ATOMS: atom_id res chain seq x y z
N MET A 1 2.44 -14.15 -7.62
CA MET A 1 2.52 -13.99 -6.14
C MET A 1 1.47 -14.85 -5.47
N LYS A 2 1.86 -15.58 -4.46
CA LYS A 2 0.91 -16.37 -3.70
C LYS A 2 0.22 -15.51 -2.64
N LEU A 3 -1.02 -15.82 -2.35
CA LEU A 3 -1.77 -15.09 -1.33
C LEU A 3 -1.05 -15.07 0.03
N ARG A 4 -0.43 -16.19 0.42
CA ARG A 4 0.29 -16.24 1.70
C ARG A 4 1.44 -15.22 1.75
N ASP A 5 2.12 -15.03 0.62
CA ASP A 5 3.21 -14.07 0.55
C ASP A 5 2.67 -12.64 0.61
N ALA A 6 1.57 -12.39 -0.09
CA ALA A 6 0.92 -11.09 -0.05
C ALA A 6 0.40 -10.78 1.35
N ALA A 7 -0.15 -11.78 2.04
CA ALA A 7 -0.63 -11.61 3.40
C ALA A 7 0.51 -11.27 4.38
N LEU A 8 1.67 -11.89 4.19
CA LEU A 8 2.83 -11.59 5.00
C LEU A 8 3.34 -10.17 4.75
N MET A 9 3.38 -9.75 3.50
CA MET A 9 3.75 -8.38 3.14
C MET A 9 2.79 -7.37 3.76
N LEU A 10 1.49 -7.68 3.70
CA LEU A 10 0.47 -6.83 4.29
C LEU A 10 0.68 -6.69 5.79
N ARG A 11 0.90 -7.82 6.49
CA ARG A 11 1.13 -7.81 7.92
C ARG A 11 2.36 -6.98 8.28
N THR A 12 3.44 -7.15 7.53
CA THR A 12 4.66 -6.41 7.75
C THR A 12 4.44 -4.90 7.60
N ALA A 13 3.71 -4.52 6.55
CA ALA A 13 3.43 -3.10 6.30
C ALA A 13 2.55 -2.50 7.40
N LEU A 14 1.55 -3.24 7.87
CA LEU A 14 0.68 -2.77 8.95
C LEU A 14 1.43 -2.65 10.28
N ASP A 15 2.28 -3.61 10.59
CA ASP A 15 3.08 -3.56 11.80
C ASP A 15 4.03 -2.36 11.80
N GLU A 16 4.63 -2.08 10.64
CA GLU A 16 5.52 -0.93 10.51
C GLU A 16 4.77 0.39 10.66
N ALA A 17 3.60 0.50 10.05
CA ALA A 17 2.76 1.69 10.18
C ALA A 17 2.36 1.93 11.63
N GLU A 18 2.01 0.86 12.34
CA GLU A 18 1.65 0.95 13.74
C GLU A 18 2.84 1.38 14.58
N ARG A 19 4.03 0.82 14.30
CA ARG A 19 5.25 1.21 14.98
C ARG A 19 5.58 2.69 14.77
N MET A 20 5.30 3.20 13.58
CA MET A 20 5.55 4.61 13.25
C MET A 20 4.45 5.54 13.74
N GLY A 21 3.34 5.00 14.23
CA GLY A 21 2.22 5.80 14.69
C GLY A 21 1.42 6.45 13.58
N VAL A 22 1.44 5.87 12.38
CA VAL A 22 0.67 6.40 11.25
C VAL A 22 -0.45 5.43 10.86
N GLN A 23 -1.50 5.97 10.26
CA GLN A 23 -2.63 5.18 9.79
C GLN A 23 -2.62 5.19 8.27
N VAL A 24 -2.68 4.00 7.68
CA VAL A 24 -2.52 3.84 6.24
C VAL A 24 -3.53 2.87 5.67
N CYS A 25 -3.68 2.92 4.36
CA CYS A 25 -4.25 1.82 3.58
C CYS A 25 -3.10 1.13 2.89
N VAL A 26 -3.15 -0.19 2.84
CA VAL A 26 -2.13 -0.99 2.16
C VAL A 26 -2.80 -1.84 1.11
N THR A 27 -2.36 -1.72 -0.12
CA THR A 27 -2.83 -2.54 -1.23
C THR A 27 -1.64 -3.32 -1.78
N ILE A 28 -1.77 -4.63 -1.83
CA ILE A 28 -0.76 -5.50 -2.43
C ILE A 28 -1.32 -5.99 -3.77
N VAL A 29 -0.61 -5.69 -4.84
CA VAL A 29 -1.00 -6.13 -6.18
C VAL A 29 0.04 -7.11 -6.72
N ASP A 30 -0.39 -7.95 -7.67
CA ASP A 30 0.53 -8.85 -8.35
C ASP A 30 1.15 -8.17 -9.58
N ALA A 31 1.92 -8.93 -10.34
CA ALA A 31 2.61 -8.40 -11.51
C ALA A 31 1.65 -7.91 -12.60
N THR A 32 0.40 -8.34 -12.56
CA THR A 32 -0.61 -7.88 -13.51
C THR A 32 -1.32 -6.62 -13.03
N ALA A 33 -0.89 -6.07 -11.91
CA ALA A 33 -1.43 -4.87 -11.29
C ALA A 33 -2.85 -5.03 -10.72
N TRP A 34 -3.29 -6.27 -10.47
CA TRP A 34 -4.56 -6.51 -9.80
C TRP A 34 -4.34 -6.76 -8.31
N PRO A 35 -5.26 -6.27 -7.47
CA PRO A 35 -5.13 -6.46 -6.02
C PRO A 35 -5.18 -7.92 -5.62
N VAL A 36 -4.29 -8.31 -4.72
CA VAL A 36 -4.29 -9.62 -4.10
C VAL A 36 -4.80 -9.50 -2.66
N THR A 37 -4.35 -8.50 -1.93
CA THR A 37 -4.85 -8.22 -0.59
C THR A 37 -4.95 -6.71 -0.36
N PHE A 38 -5.77 -6.33 0.60
CA PHE A 38 -5.95 -4.94 0.96
C PHE A 38 -6.31 -4.85 2.44
N ALA A 39 -5.83 -3.80 3.10
CA ALA A 39 -6.28 -3.46 4.44
C ALA A 39 -6.36 -1.95 4.62
N ARG A 40 -7.35 -1.52 5.37
CA ARG A 40 -7.50 -0.13 5.76
C ARG A 40 -7.44 -0.07 7.28
N MET A 41 -6.49 0.67 7.81
CA MET A 41 -6.43 0.89 9.25
C MET A 41 -7.58 1.79 9.68
N ASP A 42 -7.95 1.69 10.96
CA ASP A 42 -9.05 2.49 11.48
C ASP A 42 -8.73 3.98 11.37
N GLY A 43 -9.76 4.76 11.06
CA GLY A 43 -9.61 6.20 10.99
C GLY A 43 -9.09 6.76 9.67
N VAL A 44 -8.74 5.91 8.72
CA VAL A 44 -8.25 6.37 7.42
C VAL A 44 -9.43 6.88 6.59
N PRO A 45 -9.33 8.10 6.01
CA PRO A 45 -10.40 8.62 5.16
C PRO A 45 -10.65 7.77 3.93
N LEU A 46 -11.91 7.70 3.51
CA LEU A 46 -12.30 6.83 2.40
C LEU A 46 -11.58 7.14 1.09
N GLY A 47 -11.28 8.42 0.83
CA GLY A 47 -10.57 8.78 -0.39
C GLY A 47 -9.19 8.19 -0.51
N VAL A 48 -8.58 7.80 0.61
CA VAL A 48 -7.25 7.18 0.59
C VAL A 48 -7.28 5.79 -0.02
N ILE A 49 -8.44 5.12 0.00
CA ILE A 49 -8.58 3.79 -0.58
C ILE A 49 -8.26 3.82 -2.07
N ASP A 50 -8.91 4.70 -2.82
CA ASP A 50 -8.66 4.82 -4.25
C ASP A 50 -7.23 5.22 -4.56
N VAL A 51 -6.69 6.14 -3.78
CA VAL A 51 -5.30 6.56 -3.95
C VAL A 51 -4.35 5.39 -3.73
N SER A 52 -4.59 4.58 -2.71
CA SER A 52 -3.78 3.40 -2.42
C SER A 52 -3.81 2.41 -3.58
N HIS A 53 -4.99 2.12 -4.12
CA HIS A 53 -5.11 1.21 -5.25
C HIS A 53 -4.41 1.75 -6.51
N LYS A 54 -4.61 3.01 -6.81
CA LYS A 54 -4.00 3.62 -7.98
C LYS A 54 -2.48 3.63 -7.89
N LYS A 55 -1.95 3.95 -6.73
CA LYS A 55 -0.50 3.98 -6.53
C LYS A 55 0.10 2.59 -6.60
N ALA A 56 -0.57 1.60 -6.03
CA ALA A 56 -0.11 0.21 -6.11
C ALA A 56 -0.06 -0.28 -7.55
N ARG A 57 -1.11 0.02 -8.32
CA ARG A 57 -1.15 -0.35 -9.74
C ARG A 57 -0.07 0.36 -10.54
N THR A 58 0.14 1.64 -10.28
CA THR A 58 1.19 2.41 -10.95
C THR A 58 2.56 1.81 -10.65
N ALA A 59 2.81 1.47 -9.40
CA ALA A 59 4.09 0.85 -9.03
C ALA A 59 4.31 -0.46 -9.79
N ALA A 60 3.28 -1.30 -9.88
CA ALA A 60 3.38 -2.56 -10.60
C ALA A 60 3.62 -2.34 -12.09
N LEU A 61 2.91 -1.40 -12.70
CA LEU A 61 3.02 -1.14 -14.13
C LEU A 61 4.38 -0.54 -14.51
N PHE A 62 5.00 0.19 -13.62
CA PHE A 62 6.30 0.80 -13.86
C PHE A 62 7.45 0.07 -13.17
N HIS A 63 7.16 -1.11 -12.61
CA HIS A 63 8.17 -1.95 -11.96
C HIS A 63 8.90 -1.27 -10.81
N MET A 64 8.20 -0.38 -10.10
CA MET A 64 8.77 0.24 -8.91
C MET A 64 8.81 -0.77 -7.77
N ASP A 65 9.85 -0.75 -6.96
CA ASP A 65 9.89 -1.63 -5.82
C ASP A 65 9.03 -1.10 -4.67
N SER A 66 8.77 -1.96 -3.68
CA SER A 66 7.90 -1.61 -2.57
C SER A 66 8.42 -0.46 -1.73
N ALA A 67 9.72 -0.34 -1.60
CA ALA A 67 10.32 0.71 -0.78
C ALA A 67 10.14 2.07 -1.44
N GLU A 68 10.32 2.14 -2.75
CA GLU A 68 10.10 3.37 -3.48
C GLU A 68 8.63 3.77 -3.44
N PHE A 69 7.75 2.80 -3.59
CA PHE A 69 6.32 3.06 -3.51
C PHE A 69 5.93 3.60 -2.13
N ALA A 70 6.48 3.04 -1.08
CA ALA A 70 6.16 3.48 0.28
C ALA A 70 6.52 4.94 0.52
N LYS A 71 7.55 5.44 -0.15
CA LYS A 71 7.96 6.84 -0.01
C LYS A 71 6.95 7.81 -0.61
N VAL A 72 6.24 7.39 -1.66
CA VAL A 72 5.31 8.28 -2.35
C VAL A 72 3.86 8.04 -1.97
N ALA A 73 3.56 6.93 -1.33
CA ALA A 73 2.20 6.56 -0.98
C ALA A 73 1.83 6.96 0.45
N HIS A 74 2.49 7.93 1.01
CA HIS A 74 2.29 8.33 2.38
C HIS A 74 0.95 9.01 2.53
N PRO A 75 0.06 8.53 3.41
CA PRO A 75 -1.30 9.07 3.50
C PRO A 75 -1.37 10.45 4.12
N ASN A 76 -0.34 10.91 4.78
CA ASN A 76 -0.36 12.23 5.39
C ASN A 76 0.01 13.32 4.42
N GLY A 77 -0.34 13.14 3.21
CA GLY A 77 -0.08 14.14 2.24
C GLY A 77 1.34 14.20 1.88
N GLY A 78 1.99 13.12 2.06
CA GLY A 78 3.31 13.09 1.55
C GLY A 78 3.28 13.64 0.19
N PRO A 79 4.37 13.97 -0.32
CA PRO A 79 4.47 14.67 -1.56
C PRO A 79 3.83 13.83 -2.56
N THR A 80 2.88 14.28 -2.94
CA THR A 80 2.43 13.73 -4.09
C THR A 80 2.87 14.65 -5.05
N PRO A 81 3.69 14.43 -5.76
CA PRO A 81 3.67 15.24 -6.94
C PRO A 81 2.50 14.85 -7.72
#